data_a87ee8008101baddceeab46a0c4576d2
#
_entry.id   a87ee8008101baddceeab46a0c4576d2
#
_cell.length_a   1.000
_cell.length_b   1.000
_cell.length_c   1.000
_cell.angle_alpha   90.00
_cell.angle_beta   90.00
_cell.angle_gamma   90.00
#
_symmetry.space_group_name_H-M   'P 1'
#
loop_
_entity.id
_entity.type
_entity.pdbx_description
1 polymer ?
#
loop_
_entity_poly.entity_id
_entity_poly.type
_entity_poly.pdbx_seq_one_letter_code
_entity_poly.pdbx_strand_id
1 'polypeptide(L)'
;FFEKIGSEEDGATNLKKTIQRIKGEPIFLKIDIEGYEYQILDEIIVNSALLSGMVIEFHKVSEHIDEIRSFIDAFELELVHIHPNNNRIDEQGNPRAIEMSFAREPKKISETVNLPHPLDQLNVPRKEAVNLRFINS
;
A
#
# COMPACT_ATOMS: atom_id res chain seq x y z
N PHE A 1 -16.17 8.90 -3.17
CA PHE A 1 -16.33 9.16 -1.73
C PHE A 1 -14.96 9.36 -1.11
N PHE A 2 -14.71 10.52 -0.51
CA PHE A 2 -13.44 10.82 0.13
C PHE A 2 -13.68 11.12 1.61
N GLU A 3 -13.06 10.37 2.50
CA GLU A 3 -13.04 10.65 3.94
C GLU A 3 -11.59 10.65 4.43
N LYS A 4 -11.30 11.58 5.34
CA LYS A 4 -10.04 11.55 6.07
C LYS A 4 -10.13 10.50 7.17
N ILE A 5 -9.25 9.52 7.12
CA ILE A 5 -9.12 8.49 8.17
C ILE A 5 -8.03 8.95 9.16
N GLY A 6 -8.32 8.87 10.44
CA GLY A 6 -7.41 9.28 11.49
C GLY A 6 -7.99 9.04 12.88
N SER A 7 -7.40 9.65 13.92
CA SER A 7 -7.95 9.58 15.27
C SER A 7 -9.28 10.36 15.37
N GLU A 8 -10.20 9.90 16.21
CA GLU A 8 -11.49 10.60 16.44
C GLU A 8 -11.29 12.01 17.00
N GLU A 9 -10.17 12.30 17.67
CA GLU A 9 -9.81 13.60 18.22
C GLU A 9 -9.59 14.67 17.14
N ASP A 10 -9.19 14.25 15.92
CA ASP A 10 -8.95 15.14 14.78
C ASP A 10 -10.18 15.33 13.87
N GLY A 11 -11.35 14.84 14.28
CA GLY A 11 -12.57 14.87 13.46
C GLY A 11 -12.52 13.95 12.25
N ALA A 12 -11.59 12.99 12.22
CA ALA A 12 -11.47 11.98 11.20
C ALA A 12 -12.35 10.76 11.54
N THR A 13 -12.82 10.08 10.51
CA THR A 13 -13.59 8.83 10.66
C THR A 13 -12.63 7.65 10.73
N ASN A 14 -12.87 6.67 11.60
CA ASN A 14 -12.10 5.44 11.55
C ASN A 14 -12.53 4.57 10.35
N LEU A 15 -11.61 3.75 9.86
CA LEU A 15 -11.82 2.90 8.69
C LEU A 15 -13.05 2.00 8.84
N LYS A 16 -13.27 1.42 10.03
CA LYS A 16 -14.41 0.56 10.33
C LYS A 16 -15.76 1.27 10.12
N LYS A 17 -15.90 2.50 10.60
CA LYS A 17 -17.14 3.28 10.40
C LYS A 17 -17.35 3.59 8.92
N THR A 18 -16.29 3.91 8.19
CA THR A 18 -16.35 4.18 6.76
C THR A 18 -16.80 2.94 5.99
N ILE A 19 -16.18 1.79 6.23
CA ILE A 19 -16.55 0.52 5.60
C ILE A 19 -18.00 0.13 5.91
N GLN A 20 -18.46 0.30 7.14
CA GLN A 20 -19.84 -0.04 7.55
C GLN A 20 -20.91 0.79 6.85
N ARG A 21 -20.60 1.97 6.34
CA ARG A 21 -21.53 2.81 5.57
C ARG A 21 -21.71 2.33 4.14
N ILE A 22 -20.72 1.63 3.59
CA ILE A 22 -20.72 1.13 2.22
C ILE A 22 -21.39 -0.25 2.26
N LYS A 23 -22.64 -0.34 1.80
CA LYS A 23 -23.40 -1.60 1.80
C LYS A 23 -23.50 -2.16 0.38
N GLY A 24 -23.13 -3.44 0.23
CA GLY A 24 -23.53 -4.26 -0.91
C GLY A 24 -22.65 -4.18 -2.15
N GLU A 25 -21.58 -3.39 -2.14
CA GLU A 25 -20.65 -3.31 -3.27
C GLU A 25 -19.23 -3.65 -2.81
N PRO A 26 -18.42 -4.30 -3.66
CA PRO A 26 -17.00 -4.51 -3.39
C PRO A 26 -16.27 -3.17 -3.23
N ILE A 27 -15.46 -3.04 -2.19
CA ILE A 27 -14.77 -1.81 -1.86
C ILE A 27 -13.37 -1.84 -2.49
N PHE A 28 -13.02 -0.80 -3.25
CA PHE A 28 -11.63 -0.51 -3.58
C PHE A 28 -11.11 0.59 -2.65
N LEU A 29 -10.00 0.30 -1.97
CA LEU A 29 -9.45 1.18 -0.94
C LEU A 29 -8.16 1.83 -1.43
N LYS A 30 -8.06 3.16 -1.37
CA LYS A 30 -6.80 3.89 -1.54
C LYS A 30 -6.42 4.55 -0.22
N ILE A 31 -5.17 4.31 0.21
CA ILE A 31 -4.61 4.80 1.47
C ILE A 31 -3.29 5.51 1.17
N ASP A 32 -3.21 6.76 1.62
CA ASP A 32 -2.02 7.60 1.60
C ASP A 32 -2.20 8.62 2.73
N ILE A 33 -1.67 8.32 3.93
CA ILE A 33 -1.94 9.03 5.18
C ILE A 33 -0.67 9.36 5.97
N GLU A 34 0.43 9.54 5.24
CA GLU A 34 1.66 10.17 5.70
C GLU A 34 2.29 9.54 6.97
N GLY A 35 2.27 8.20 7.07
CA GLY A 35 2.87 7.44 8.17
C GLY A 35 1.88 6.94 9.23
N TYR A 36 0.57 7.19 9.04
CA TYR A 36 -0.48 6.69 9.93
C TYR A 36 -1.00 5.30 9.53
N GLU A 37 -0.60 4.79 8.37
CA GLU A 37 -1.06 3.53 7.79
C GLU A 37 -0.83 2.33 8.72
N TYR A 38 0.26 2.31 9.48
CA TYR A 38 0.60 1.21 10.41
C TYR A 38 -0.42 1.04 11.54
N GLN A 39 -1.13 2.09 11.90
CA GLN A 39 -2.14 2.05 12.96
C GLN A 39 -3.47 1.44 12.52
N ILE A 40 -3.68 1.28 11.21
CA ILE A 40 -4.94 0.76 10.66
C ILE A 40 -4.78 -0.60 9.96
N LEU A 41 -3.57 -1.18 9.91
CA LEU A 41 -3.31 -2.45 9.22
C LEU A 41 -4.19 -3.58 9.74
N ASP A 42 -4.35 -3.71 11.06
CA ASP A 42 -5.22 -4.73 11.66
C ASP A 42 -6.69 -4.55 11.25
N GLU A 43 -7.17 -3.31 11.18
CA GLU A 43 -8.53 -3.04 10.70
C GLU A 43 -8.70 -3.41 9.22
N ILE A 44 -7.69 -3.20 8.39
CA ILE A 44 -7.69 -3.59 6.98
C ILE A 44 -7.76 -5.11 6.86
N ILE A 45 -6.92 -5.85 7.61
CA ILE A 45 -6.89 -7.31 7.61
C ILE A 45 -8.25 -7.86 8.02
N VAL A 46 -8.83 -7.39 9.11
CA VAL A 46 -10.14 -7.86 9.62
C VAL A 46 -11.27 -7.62 8.62
N ASN A 47 -11.18 -6.59 7.79
CA ASN A 47 -12.20 -6.25 6.80
C ASN A 47 -11.83 -6.69 5.37
N SER A 48 -10.76 -7.47 5.19
CA SER A 48 -10.24 -7.87 3.88
C SER A 48 -11.29 -8.53 2.98
N ALA A 49 -12.19 -9.32 3.55
CA ALA A 49 -13.27 -9.99 2.81
C ALA A 49 -14.19 -9.02 2.02
N LEU A 50 -14.28 -7.76 2.44
CA LEU A 50 -15.10 -6.73 1.79
C LEU A 50 -14.35 -5.99 0.67
N LEU A 51 -13.04 -6.21 0.55
CA LEU A 51 -12.20 -5.49 -0.39
C LEU A 51 -12.08 -6.25 -1.72
N SER A 52 -12.24 -5.55 -2.82
CA SER A 52 -11.95 -6.03 -4.18
C SER A 52 -10.51 -5.73 -4.60
N GLY A 53 -9.93 -4.69 -4.05
CA GLY A 53 -8.56 -4.26 -4.28
C GLY A 53 -8.16 -3.14 -3.34
N MET A 54 -6.86 -2.89 -3.28
CA MET A 54 -6.30 -1.83 -2.44
C MET A 54 -5.04 -1.27 -3.07
N VAL A 55 -4.84 0.04 -2.92
CA VAL A 55 -3.55 0.71 -3.11
C VAL A 55 -3.20 1.40 -1.80
N ILE A 56 -2.02 1.14 -1.28
CA ILE A 56 -1.52 1.74 -0.04
C ILE A 56 -0.10 2.28 -0.25
N GLU A 57 0.15 3.52 0.16
CA GLU A 57 1.50 4.06 0.25
C GLU A 57 2.01 3.89 1.69
N PHE A 58 3.05 3.09 1.85
CA PHE A 58 3.76 2.92 3.11
C PHE A 58 4.89 3.95 3.21
N HIS A 59 4.89 4.73 4.29
CA HIS A 59 5.92 5.70 4.60
C HIS A 59 6.94 5.14 5.60
N LYS A 60 8.16 5.73 5.65
CA LYS A 60 9.25 5.30 6.53
C LYS A 60 9.55 3.80 6.45
N VAL A 61 9.56 3.28 5.23
CA VAL A 61 9.60 1.84 4.93
C VAL A 61 10.70 1.11 5.68
N SER A 62 11.91 1.67 5.74
CA SER A 62 13.06 1.04 6.43
C SER A 62 12.84 0.86 7.93
N GLU A 63 11.99 1.68 8.56
CA GLU A 63 11.67 1.61 9.99
C GLU A 63 10.59 0.56 10.29
N HIS A 64 9.75 0.20 9.28
CA HIS A 64 8.55 -0.62 9.43
C HIS A 64 8.54 -1.87 8.53
N ILE A 65 9.71 -2.30 8.06
CA ILE A 65 9.80 -3.40 7.08
C ILE A 65 9.16 -4.71 7.58
N ASP A 66 9.31 -5.02 8.85
CA ASP A 66 8.75 -6.25 9.44
C ASP A 66 7.23 -6.16 9.62
N GLU A 67 6.70 -4.98 9.90
CA GLU A 67 5.25 -4.74 9.94
C GLU A 67 4.63 -4.87 8.55
N ILE A 68 5.30 -4.33 7.52
CA ILE A 68 4.86 -4.46 6.12
C ILE A 68 4.86 -5.93 5.69
N ARG A 69 5.90 -6.70 6.01
CA ARG A 69 5.97 -8.13 5.71
C ARG A 69 4.84 -8.89 6.39
N SER A 70 4.65 -8.67 7.70
CA SER A 70 3.58 -9.32 8.46
C SER A 70 2.20 -8.98 7.91
N PHE A 71 2.00 -7.74 7.45
CA PHE A 71 0.77 -7.34 6.80
C PHE A 71 0.55 -8.09 5.48
N ILE A 72 1.56 -8.17 4.60
CA ILE A 72 1.47 -8.88 3.31
C ILE A 72 1.12 -10.36 3.55
N ASP A 73 1.74 -11.00 4.54
CA ASP A 73 1.52 -12.41 4.86
C ASP A 73 0.12 -12.69 5.43
N ALA A 74 -0.46 -11.73 6.14
CA ALA A 74 -1.78 -11.86 6.78
C ALA A 74 -2.96 -11.38 5.92
N PHE A 75 -2.69 -10.57 4.89
CA PHE A 75 -3.73 -9.96 4.08
C PHE A 75 -4.28 -10.92 3.03
N GLU A 76 -5.60 -11.02 2.89
CA GLU A 76 -6.23 -11.98 1.97
C GLU A 76 -6.06 -11.62 0.47
N LEU A 77 -5.76 -10.36 0.15
CA LEU A 77 -5.55 -9.94 -1.23
C LEU A 77 -4.10 -10.16 -1.63
N GLU A 78 -3.89 -10.55 -2.88
CA GLU A 78 -2.54 -10.79 -3.43
C GLU A 78 -1.86 -9.47 -3.79
N LEU A 79 -0.58 -9.33 -3.43
CA LEU A 79 0.26 -8.24 -3.87
C LEU A 79 0.53 -8.37 -5.37
N VAL A 80 0.08 -7.38 -6.16
CA VAL A 80 0.16 -7.41 -7.62
C VAL A 80 1.14 -6.39 -8.20
N HIS A 81 1.46 -5.35 -7.46
CA HIS A 81 2.41 -4.33 -7.91
C HIS A 81 3.09 -3.61 -6.75
N ILE A 82 4.35 -3.21 -6.97
CA ILE A 82 5.15 -2.39 -6.06
C ILE A 82 5.74 -1.23 -6.86
N HIS A 83 5.48 -0.01 -6.42
CA HIS A 83 6.05 1.20 -7.00
C HIS A 83 6.85 1.98 -5.94
N PRO A 84 8.20 2.01 -6.04
CA PRO A 84 9.03 2.79 -5.12
C PRO A 84 8.94 4.29 -5.45
N ASN A 85 8.62 5.10 -4.45
CA ASN A 85 8.56 6.54 -4.62
C ASN A 85 9.99 7.12 -4.70
N ASN A 86 10.34 7.74 -5.84
CA ASN A 86 11.66 8.31 -6.08
C ASN A 86 11.84 9.75 -5.55
N ASN A 87 10.88 10.26 -4.79
CA ASN A 87 10.96 11.62 -4.23
C ASN A 87 11.98 11.72 -3.10
N ARG A 88 11.96 10.75 -2.17
CA ARG A 88 12.86 10.70 -1.01
C ARG A 88 13.46 9.31 -0.86
N ILE A 89 14.78 9.28 -0.74
CA ILE A 89 15.55 8.08 -0.40
C ILE A 89 16.22 8.27 0.96
N ASP A 90 16.51 7.18 1.64
CA ASP A 90 17.31 7.16 2.87
C ASP A 90 18.83 7.20 2.56
N GLU A 91 19.65 7.18 3.60
CA GLU A 91 21.13 7.24 3.48
C GLU A 91 21.71 5.96 2.83
N GLN A 92 20.95 4.86 2.82
CA GLN A 92 21.32 3.59 2.21
C GLN A 92 20.84 3.48 0.75
N GLY A 93 20.12 4.49 0.25
CA GLY A 93 19.57 4.52 -1.11
C GLY A 93 18.21 3.83 -1.26
N ASN A 94 17.54 3.46 -0.16
CA ASN A 94 16.21 2.86 -0.19
C ASN A 94 15.12 3.94 -0.29
N PRO A 95 13.99 3.65 -0.94
CA PRO A 95 12.87 4.59 -0.98
C PRO A 95 12.28 4.74 0.43
N ARG A 96 11.97 5.99 0.81
CA ARG A 96 11.28 6.27 2.07
C ARG A 96 9.79 5.96 2.03
N ALA A 97 9.21 5.91 0.83
CA ALA A 97 7.84 5.49 0.63
C ALA A 97 7.73 4.51 -0.54
N ILE A 98 6.83 3.54 -0.40
CA ILE A 98 6.53 2.53 -1.41
C ILE A 98 5.01 2.42 -1.53
N GLU A 99 4.50 2.59 -2.76
CA GLU A 99 3.11 2.27 -3.08
C GLU A 99 2.99 0.79 -3.42
N MET A 100 2.06 0.10 -2.77
CA MET A 100 1.75 -1.30 -3.03
C MET A 100 0.30 -1.45 -3.47
N SER A 101 0.09 -2.23 -4.53
CA SER A 101 -1.25 -2.55 -5.03
C SER A 101 -1.58 -4.01 -4.75
N PHE A 102 -2.79 -4.23 -4.26
CA PHE A 102 -3.32 -5.55 -3.94
C PHE A 102 -4.62 -5.80 -4.70
N ALA A 103 -4.87 -7.02 -5.11
CA ALA A 103 -6.08 -7.41 -5.80
C ALA A 103 -6.61 -8.75 -5.28
N ARG A 104 -7.94 -8.91 -5.31
CA ARG A 104 -8.59 -10.18 -5.06
C ARG A 104 -8.60 -11.00 -6.34
N GLU A 105 -8.07 -12.23 -6.28
CA GLU A 105 -8.03 -13.17 -7.40
C GLU A 105 -7.48 -12.56 -8.72
N PRO A 106 -6.27 -11.98 -8.69
CA PRO A 106 -5.70 -11.35 -9.87
C PRO A 106 -5.44 -12.38 -10.97
N LYS A 107 -5.62 -11.96 -12.23
CA LYS A 107 -5.20 -12.79 -13.36
C LYS A 107 -3.68 -12.71 -13.52
N LYS A 108 -3.00 -13.82 -13.34
CA LYS A 108 -1.57 -13.92 -13.62
C LYS A 108 -1.33 -13.89 -15.13
N ILE A 109 -0.63 -12.86 -15.60
CA ILE A 109 -0.31 -12.66 -17.03
C ILE A 109 1.17 -12.94 -17.36
N SER A 110 2.03 -13.02 -16.35
CA SER A 110 3.46 -13.32 -16.50
C SER A 110 4.00 -14.02 -15.27
N GLU A 111 5.04 -14.85 -15.46
CA GLU A 111 5.80 -15.45 -14.36
C GLU A 111 6.99 -14.59 -13.94
N THR A 112 7.35 -13.60 -14.75
CA THR A 112 8.45 -12.68 -14.49
C THR A 112 7.95 -11.35 -13.96
N VAL A 113 8.52 -10.92 -12.85
CA VAL A 113 8.30 -9.59 -12.30
C VAL A 113 9.36 -8.65 -12.83
N ASN A 114 8.96 -7.68 -13.63
CA ASN A 114 9.84 -6.62 -14.10
C ASN A 114 9.53 -5.34 -13.32
N LEU A 115 10.48 -4.87 -12.53
CA LEU A 115 10.40 -3.59 -11.82
C LEU A 115 11.60 -2.70 -12.22
N PRO A 116 11.35 -1.41 -12.49
CA PRO A 116 10.04 -0.76 -12.56
C PRO A 116 9.18 -1.31 -13.71
N HIS A 117 7.86 -1.33 -13.54
CA HIS A 117 6.93 -1.75 -14.58
C HIS A 117 6.96 -0.73 -15.75
N PRO A 118 6.81 -1.13 -17.04
CA PRO A 118 6.86 -0.18 -18.16
C PRO A 118 5.83 0.95 -18.12
N LEU A 119 4.74 0.80 -17.36
CA LEU A 119 3.72 1.82 -17.16
C LEU A 119 3.95 2.70 -15.92
N ASP A 120 4.99 2.39 -15.13
CA ASP A 120 5.31 3.22 -13.97
C ASP A 120 5.79 4.59 -14.40
N GLN A 121 5.30 5.61 -13.71
CA GLN A 121 5.74 6.98 -13.87
C GLN A 121 6.49 7.42 -12.61
N LEU A 122 7.60 8.11 -12.81
CA LEU A 122 8.36 8.65 -11.69
C LEU A 122 7.54 9.72 -10.95
N ASN A 123 7.46 9.62 -9.63
CA ASN A 123 6.84 10.65 -8.78
C ASN A 123 7.52 12.02 -9.00
N VAL A 124 8.85 12.00 -9.22
CA VAL A 124 9.64 13.17 -9.58
C VAL A 124 10.40 12.90 -10.88
N PRO A 125 9.91 13.37 -12.04
CA PRO A 125 10.47 13.05 -13.37
C PRO A 125 11.96 13.40 -13.56
N ARG A 126 12.46 14.38 -12.82
CA ARG A 126 13.87 14.84 -12.89
C ARG A 126 14.85 14.05 -12.00
N LYS A 127 14.35 13.11 -11.20
CA LYS A 127 15.14 12.22 -10.34
C LYS A 127 15.23 10.84 -10.97
N GLU A 128 16.28 10.11 -10.68
CA GLU A 128 16.45 8.73 -11.11
C GLU A 128 15.39 7.80 -10.49
N ALA A 129 15.08 6.72 -11.19
CA ALA A 129 14.23 5.65 -10.67
C ALA A 129 14.94 4.92 -9.54
N VAL A 130 14.18 4.52 -8.52
CA VAL A 130 14.68 3.64 -7.46
C VAL A 130 14.53 2.19 -7.92
N ASN A 131 15.64 1.47 -8.01
CA ASN A 131 15.64 0.06 -8.37
C ASN A 131 15.50 -0.79 -7.10
N LEU A 132 14.38 -1.49 -6.98
CA LEU A 132 14.18 -2.47 -5.91
C LEU A 132 15.01 -3.72 -6.18
N ARG A 133 15.72 -4.20 -5.17
CA ARG A 133 16.42 -5.49 -5.22
C ARG A 133 15.70 -6.46 -4.29
N PHE A 134 15.14 -7.51 -4.87
CA PHE A 134 14.61 -8.62 -4.07
C PHE A 134 15.79 -9.46 -3.61
N ILE A 135 15.99 -9.53 -2.29
CA ILE A 135 16.95 -10.44 -1.68
C ILE A 135 16.19 -11.73 -1.43
N ASN A 136 16.53 -12.76 -2.20
CA ASN A 136 16.06 -14.12 -1.90
C ASN A 136 16.70 -14.53 -0.56
N SER A 137 15.89 -14.65 0.45
CA SER A 137 16.28 -15.22 1.74
C SER A 137 16.31 -16.72 1.69
#